data_8f7e97650450c3e67723a1e66077c3d1
#
_entry.id   8f7e97650450c3e67723a1e66077c3d1
#
_cell.length_a   1.000
_cell.length_b   1.000
_cell.length_c   1.000
_cell.angle_alpha   90.00
_cell.angle_beta   90.00
_cell.angle_gamma   90.00
#
_symmetry.space_group_name_H-M   'P 1'
#
loop_
_entity.id
_entity.type
_entity.pdbx_description
1 polymer ?
#
loop_
_entity_poly.entity_id
_entity_poly.type
_entity_poly.pdbx_seq_one_letter_code
_entity_poly.pdbx_strand_id
1 'polypeptide(L)'
;SSIGGVAAPTLKDALMAAQSTEIDNISGATITTNAVKKAAASCIEQAMGVHTAGGDTAASSSDEDWLGTEPEIDESKVAKTVDVDVAVVGCGIAGVAACRSVAEDGGLVAAFEKADGPQCRSGEYAVINGKVQAKWGRDTWTREQIDDIIDSHMVESTYRCKRSIMSKWAHNIGDAFDWWVEANPDLYYAETTRSAIPDENADNFIIPIFYPLPEHYDWKQERFPCYPTSVEFKPDQHVTVEANMQKAVDTGNVQTFYGCFVEKLIMDNGRCVGLYARDAATGEYIKCNASKGVILSTGDYSQNTKMLKHFCPEVIENNIQCLFTNVDVEGNFTNQGDGIQLGMWAGAQVQQSHAPMIHHMGGGADLAGVGVMG
;
A
#
# COMPACT_ATOMS: atom_id res chain seq x y z
N SER A 1 8.67 -23.61 -18.77
CA SER A 1 7.37 -24.06 -18.28
C SER A 1 7.56 -24.80 -16.97
N SER A 2 6.95 -24.33 -15.88
CA SER A 2 7.01 -25.01 -14.58
C SER A 2 6.20 -26.33 -14.62
N ILE A 3 6.62 -27.30 -13.83
CA ILE A 3 5.91 -28.60 -13.68
C ILE A 3 4.43 -28.35 -13.32
N GLY A 4 4.16 -27.35 -12.48
CA GLY A 4 2.81 -26.95 -12.11
C GLY A 4 1.98 -26.40 -13.27
N GLY A 5 2.57 -25.61 -14.17
CA GLY A 5 1.88 -25.10 -15.35
C GLY A 5 1.46 -26.18 -16.34
N VAL A 6 2.24 -27.25 -16.44
CA VAL A 6 1.87 -28.42 -17.27
C VAL A 6 0.75 -29.24 -16.63
N ALA A 7 0.73 -29.30 -15.29
CA ALA A 7 -0.29 -30.08 -14.56
C ALA A 7 -1.67 -29.36 -14.50
N ALA A 8 -1.72 -28.05 -14.61
CA ALA A 8 -2.97 -27.29 -14.41
C ALA A 8 -4.14 -27.68 -15.32
N PRO A 9 -3.98 -27.87 -16.65
CA PRO A 9 -5.07 -28.33 -17.50
C PRO A 9 -5.61 -29.71 -17.09
N THR A 10 -4.71 -30.65 -16.80
CA THR A 10 -5.07 -32.02 -16.36
C THR A 10 -5.84 -32.01 -15.04
N LEU A 11 -5.44 -31.11 -14.07
CA LEU A 11 -6.15 -30.96 -12.81
C LEU A 11 -7.55 -30.39 -13.00
N LYS A 12 -7.71 -29.40 -13.89
CA LYS A 12 -9.01 -28.86 -14.26
C LYS A 12 -9.94 -29.96 -14.81
N ASP A 13 -9.45 -30.74 -15.76
CA ASP A 13 -10.24 -31.78 -16.38
C ASP A 13 -10.61 -32.88 -15.37
N ALA A 14 -9.69 -33.25 -14.48
CA ALA A 14 -9.94 -34.20 -13.39
C ALA A 14 -11.02 -33.74 -12.43
N LEU A 15 -10.96 -32.46 -11.97
CA LEU A 15 -11.98 -31.85 -11.10
C LEU A 15 -13.37 -31.83 -11.78
N MET A 16 -13.40 -31.44 -13.05
CA MET A 16 -14.63 -31.39 -13.83
C MET A 16 -15.24 -32.79 -14.06
N ALA A 17 -14.42 -33.79 -14.31
CA ALA A 17 -14.86 -35.14 -14.46
C ALA A 17 -15.35 -35.78 -13.15
N ALA A 18 -14.63 -35.53 -12.06
CA ALA A 18 -14.98 -36.08 -10.75
C ALA A 18 -16.17 -35.36 -10.10
N GLN A 19 -16.50 -34.13 -10.53
CA GLN A 19 -17.47 -33.26 -9.84
C GLN A 19 -17.20 -33.20 -8.33
N SER A 20 -15.92 -33.26 -7.93
CA SER A 20 -15.44 -33.36 -6.55
C SER A 20 -14.00 -32.86 -6.47
N THR A 21 -13.58 -32.45 -5.29
CA THR A 21 -12.18 -32.14 -5.00
C THR A 21 -11.33 -33.35 -4.66
N GLU A 22 -11.97 -34.54 -4.54
CA GLU A 22 -11.32 -35.84 -4.30
C GLU A 22 -10.80 -36.40 -5.62
N ILE A 23 -9.67 -35.88 -6.08
CA ILE A 23 -8.95 -36.34 -7.26
C ILE A 23 -7.56 -36.85 -6.90
N ASP A 24 -6.99 -37.73 -7.73
CA ASP A 24 -5.63 -38.22 -7.51
C ASP A 24 -4.57 -37.14 -7.69
N ASN A 25 -3.46 -37.29 -7.00
CA ASN A 25 -2.32 -36.39 -7.16
C ASN A 25 -1.59 -36.69 -8.46
N ILE A 26 -1.25 -35.64 -9.21
CA ILE A 26 -0.38 -35.76 -10.38
C ILE A 26 1.05 -36.01 -9.94
N SER A 27 1.66 -37.07 -10.43
CA SER A 27 3.06 -37.40 -10.10
C SER A 27 4.00 -36.25 -10.45
N GLY A 28 4.83 -35.88 -9.51
CA GLY A 28 5.77 -34.74 -9.63
C GLY A 28 5.15 -33.36 -9.44
N ALA A 29 3.81 -33.25 -9.28
CA ALA A 29 3.11 -31.97 -9.09
C ALA A 29 2.23 -31.96 -7.83
N THR A 30 2.60 -32.66 -6.78
CA THR A 30 1.79 -32.84 -5.56
C THR A 30 1.43 -31.51 -4.89
N ILE A 31 2.37 -30.57 -4.80
CA ILE A 31 2.14 -29.25 -4.20
C ILE A 31 1.06 -28.48 -5.01
N THR A 32 1.19 -28.47 -6.33
CA THR A 32 0.22 -27.83 -7.23
C THR A 32 -1.14 -28.50 -7.13
N THR A 33 -1.18 -29.84 -7.09
CA THR A 33 -2.43 -30.59 -6.96
C THR A 33 -3.15 -30.25 -5.67
N ASN A 34 -2.45 -30.22 -4.55
CA ASN A 34 -3.03 -29.89 -3.24
C ASN A 34 -3.56 -28.45 -3.20
N ALA A 35 -2.83 -27.49 -3.77
CA ALA A 35 -3.27 -26.11 -3.87
C ALA A 35 -4.55 -25.96 -4.70
N VAL A 36 -4.64 -26.66 -5.84
CA VAL A 36 -5.83 -26.65 -6.71
C VAL A 36 -7.03 -27.33 -6.04
N LYS A 37 -6.84 -28.45 -5.34
CA LYS A 37 -7.89 -29.09 -4.55
C LYS A 37 -8.46 -28.15 -3.49
N LYS A 38 -7.59 -27.50 -2.74
CA LYS A 38 -7.98 -26.54 -1.68
C LYS A 38 -8.75 -25.35 -2.24
N ALA A 39 -8.28 -24.79 -3.35
CA ALA A 39 -8.97 -23.68 -4.02
C ALA A 39 -10.34 -24.08 -4.54
N ALA A 40 -10.45 -25.26 -5.16
CA ALA A 40 -11.73 -25.79 -5.66
C ALA A 40 -12.73 -26.05 -4.52
N ALA A 41 -12.28 -26.60 -3.39
CA ALA A 41 -13.12 -26.81 -2.20
C ALA A 41 -13.67 -25.48 -1.69
N SER A 42 -12.84 -24.47 -1.55
CA SER A 42 -13.26 -23.13 -1.13
C SER A 42 -14.28 -22.51 -2.08
N CYS A 43 -14.10 -22.66 -3.39
CA CYS A 43 -15.07 -22.17 -4.38
C CYS A 43 -16.43 -22.89 -4.26
N ILE A 44 -16.42 -24.20 -4.04
CA ILE A 44 -17.64 -25.00 -3.87
C ILE A 44 -18.38 -24.56 -2.59
N GLU A 45 -17.69 -24.40 -1.48
CA GLU A 45 -18.27 -23.92 -0.22
C GLU A 45 -18.92 -22.56 -0.38
N GLN A 46 -18.24 -21.62 -1.05
CA GLN A 46 -18.79 -20.30 -1.35
C GLN A 46 -20.05 -20.37 -2.24
N ALA A 47 -20.04 -21.23 -3.26
CA ALA A 47 -21.17 -21.41 -4.16
C ALA A 47 -22.39 -22.07 -3.47
N MET A 48 -22.15 -22.90 -2.47
CA MET A 48 -23.20 -23.55 -1.68
C MET A 48 -23.78 -22.64 -0.59
N GLY A 49 -23.28 -21.40 -0.46
CA GLY A 49 -23.73 -20.47 0.58
C GLY A 49 -23.35 -20.91 2.00
N VAL A 50 -22.45 -21.88 2.11
CA VAL A 50 -21.87 -22.27 3.39
C VAL A 50 -20.84 -21.22 3.73
N HIS A 51 -21.26 -20.15 4.37
CA HIS A 51 -20.35 -19.30 5.13
C HIS A 51 -19.91 -20.11 6.34
N THR A 52 -18.95 -20.99 6.18
CA THR A 52 -18.13 -21.40 7.30
C THR A 52 -17.34 -20.16 7.70
N ALA A 53 -17.81 -19.49 8.74
CA ALA A 53 -16.98 -18.64 9.53
C ALA A 53 -15.71 -19.47 9.82
N GLY A 54 -14.56 -19.06 9.23
CA GLY A 54 -13.26 -19.66 9.41
C GLY A 54 -13.29 -21.20 9.50
N GLY A 55 -12.93 -21.88 8.40
CA GLY A 55 -12.51 -23.27 8.56
C GLY A 55 -11.43 -23.31 9.61
N ASP A 56 -11.64 -24.08 10.68
CA ASP A 56 -10.60 -24.51 11.60
C ASP A 56 -9.49 -25.22 10.81
N THR A 57 -8.58 -24.44 10.21
CA THR A 57 -7.22 -24.91 10.17
C THR A 57 -6.83 -24.94 11.62
N ALA A 58 -6.67 -26.17 12.17
CA ALA A 58 -6.18 -26.37 13.51
C ALA A 58 -5.05 -25.37 13.73
N ALA A 59 -5.33 -24.34 14.52
CA ALA A 59 -4.36 -23.36 14.94
C ALA A 59 -3.24 -24.18 15.58
N SER A 60 -2.08 -24.20 14.95
CA SER A 60 -0.90 -24.63 15.67
C SER A 60 -0.80 -23.70 16.85
N SER A 61 -0.69 -24.24 18.04
CA SER A 61 -0.71 -23.55 19.34
C SER A 61 0.50 -22.62 19.54
N SER A 62 0.90 -21.87 18.54
CA SER A 62 2.02 -20.92 18.53
C SER A 62 1.81 -19.70 17.61
N ASP A 63 0.59 -19.43 17.12
CA ASP A 63 0.33 -18.16 16.47
C ASP A 63 0.35 -17.07 17.54
N GLU A 64 1.47 -16.33 17.58
CA GLU A 64 1.55 -15.12 18.39
C GLU A 64 0.39 -14.21 17.99
N ASP A 65 -0.38 -13.75 18.97
CA ASP A 65 -1.49 -12.82 18.74
C ASP A 65 -0.95 -11.53 18.07
N TRP A 66 -1.11 -11.43 16.77
CA TRP A 66 -0.66 -10.28 15.98
C TRP A 66 -1.56 -9.06 16.18
N LEU A 67 -2.83 -9.28 16.52
CA LEU A 67 -3.79 -8.20 16.71
C LEU A 67 -3.56 -7.48 18.04
N GLY A 68 -3.19 -8.21 19.10
CA GLY A 68 -3.07 -7.67 20.44
C GLY A 68 -4.41 -7.24 21.03
N THR A 69 -4.35 -6.49 22.11
CA THR A 69 -5.53 -5.99 22.81
C THR A 69 -5.68 -4.49 22.58
N GLU A 70 -6.90 -4.04 22.28
CA GLU A 70 -7.21 -2.62 22.16
C GLU A 70 -6.90 -1.89 23.47
N PRO A 71 -6.17 -0.77 23.44
CA PRO A 71 -5.85 -0.02 24.65
C PRO A 71 -7.10 0.57 25.34
N GLU A 72 -7.09 0.59 26.65
CA GLU A 72 -8.05 1.36 27.43
C GLU A 72 -7.54 2.79 27.57
N ILE A 73 -8.39 3.77 27.26
CA ILE A 73 -8.05 5.18 27.35
C ILE A 73 -8.46 5.72 28.73
N ASP A 74 -7.50 6.32 29.41
CA ASP A 74 -7.77 7.07 30.64
C ASP A 74 -8.32 8.47 30.28
N GLU A 75 -9.64 8.60 30.34
CA GLU A 75 -10.33 9.87 30.01
C GLU A 75 -9.85 11.06 30.88
N SER A 76 -9.27 10.80 32.06
CA SER A 76 -8.73 11.87 32.91
C SER A 76 -7.46 12.52 32.33
N LYS A 77 -6.82 11.84 31.36
CA LYS A 77 -5.65 12.33 30.65
C LYS A 77 -5.98 13.02 29.32
N VAL A 78 -7.25 13.19 28.99
CA VAL A 78 -7.65 13.95 27.81
C VAL A 78 -7.46 15.44 28.07
N ALA A 79 -6.38 15.99 27.51
CA ALA A 79 -6.02 17.41 27.68
C ALA A 79 -6.73 18.31 26.66
N LYS A 80 -7.11 17.75 25.51
CA LYS A 80 -7.69 18.53 24.41
C LYS A 80 -8.75 17.72 23.66
N THR A 81 -9.82 18.42 23.26
CA THR A 81 -10.81 17.88 22.31
C THR A 81 -10.81 18.75 21.05
N VAL A 82 -10.85 18.14 19.89
CA VAL A 82 -10.99 18.82 18.61
C VAL A 82 -12.19 18.24 17.85
N ASP A 83 -12.91 19.11 17.15
CA ASP A 83 -14.09 18.77 16.36
C ASP A 83 -13.79 19.08 14.89
N VAL A 84 -13.91 18.08 13.99
CA VAL A 84 -13.61 18.21 12.57
C VAL A 84 -14.62 17.42 11.74
N ASP A 85 -14.56 17.59 10.42
CA ASP A 85 -15.30 16.74 9.50
C ASP A 85 -14.66 15.36 9.37
N VAL A 86 -13.32 15.35 9.16
CA VAL A 86 -12.56 14.13 8.90
C VAL A 86 -11.28 14.12 9.75
N ALA A 87 -11.02 13.02 10.42
CA ALA A 87 -9.70 12.76 11.00
C ALA A 87 -8.89 11.88 10.04
N VAL A 88 -7.61 12.23 9.83
CA VAL A 88 -6.68 11.46 8.99
C VAL A 88 -5.57 10.93 9.87
N VAL A 89 -5.33 9.63 9.82
CA VAL A 89 -4.30 8.93 10.61
C VAL A 89 -3.17 8.49 9.71
N GLY A 90 -1.98 9.04 9.95
CA GLY A 90 -0.79 8.89 9.12
C GLY A 90 -0.69 9.98 8.04
N CYS A 91 0.44 10.68 8.01
CA CYS A 91 0.74 11.75 7.04
C CYS A 91 1.81 11.32 6.03
N GLY A 92 1.73 10.09 5.56
CA GLY A 92 2.38 9.63 4.34
C GLY A 92 1.66 10.16 3.10
N ILE A 93 2.06 9.71 1.89
CA ILE A 93 1.47 10.14 0.61
C ILE A 93 -0.07 10.06 0.64
N ALA A 94 -0.62 8.93 1.07
CA ALA A 94 -2.07 8.71 1.08
C ALA A 94 -2.78 9.65 2.05
N GLY A 95 -2.23 9.87 3.24
CA GLY A 95 -2.81 10.76 4.24
C GLY A 95 -2.71 12.22 3.84
N VAL A 96 -1.57 12.65 3.32
CA VAL A 96 -1.39 14.01 2.80
C VAL A 96 -2.34 14.30 1.64
N ALA A 97 -2.49 13.35 0.71
CA ALA A 97 -3.45 13.47 -0.38
C ALA A 97 -4.90 13.56 0.14
N ALA A 98 -5.25 12.77 1.16
CA ALA A 98 -6.57 12.83 1.79
C ALA A 98 -6.79 14.18 2.49
N CYS A 99 -5.81 14.68 3.26
CA CYS A 99 -5.87 16.00 3.89
C CYS A 99 -6.11 17.11 2.87
N ARG A 100 -5.32 17.14 1.80
CA ARG A 100 -5.43 18.14 0.75
C ARG A 100 -6.78 18.06 0.05
N SER A 101 -7.22 16.87 -0.35
CA SER A 101 -8.50 16.70 -1.05
C SER A 101 -9.68 17.17 -0.21
N VAL A 102 -9.75 16.75 1.06
CA VAL A 102 -10.85 17.18 1.96
C VAL A 102 -10.82 18.68 2.22
N ALA A 103 -9.61 19.24 2.41
CA ALA A 103 -9.45 20.67 2.71
C ALA A 103 -9.79 21.57 1.51
N GLU A 104 -9.40 21.17 0.30
CA GLU A 104 -9.75 21.86 -0.95
C GLU A 104 -11.29 21.85 -1.20
N ASP A 105 -11.99 20.79 -0.76
CA ASP A 105 -13.45 20.70 -0.77
C ASP A 105 -14.14 21.46 0.39
N GLY A 106 -13.37 22.19 1.21
CA GLY A 106 -13.86 23.00 2.32
C GLY A 106 -14.16 22.23 3.61
N GLY A 107 -13.79 20.94 3.69
CA GLY A 107 -13.94 20.15 4.91
C GLY A 107 -12.86 20.42 5.94
N LEU A 108 -13.21 20.40 7.24
CA LEU A 108 -12.26 20.52 8.34
C LEU A 108 -11.55 19.19 8.59
N VAL A 109 -10.23 19.23 8.72
CA VAL A 109 -9.36 18.05 8.88
C VAL A 109 -8.50 18.17 10.14
N ALA A 110 -8.41 17.07 10.90
CA ALA A 110 -7.35 16.85 11.88
C ALA A 110 -6.44 15.72 11.39
N ALA A 111 -5.17 16.02 11.15
CA ALA A 111 -4.18 15.08 10.66
C ALA A 111 -3.22 14.66 11.78
N PHE A 112 -3.14 13.36 12.06
CA PHE A 112 -2.32 12.79 13.12
C PHE A 112 -1.18 11.97 12.52
N GLU A 113 0.05 12.26 12.95
CA GLU A 113 1.26 11.53 12.52
C GLU A 113 2.16 11.28 13.73
N LYS A 114 2.68 10.06 13.85
CA LYS A 114 3.56 9.67 14.96
C LYS A 114 5.03 10.12 14.76
N ALA A 115 5.40 10.51 13.56
CA ALA A 115 6.67 11.19 13.29
C ALA A 115 6.55 12.71 13.52
N ASP A 116 7.63 13.44 13.32
CA ASP A 116 7.74 14.89 13.54
C ASP A 116 7.25 15.74 12.36
N GLY A 117 6.77 15.11 11.29
CA GLY A 117 6.25 15.78 10.10
C GLY A 117 5.69 14.78 9.08
N PRO A 118 5.29 15.29 7.91
CA PRO A 118 4.87 14.42 6.81
C PRO A 118 5.96 13.42 6.43
N GLN A 119 5.56 12.20 6.07
CA GLN A 119 6.49 11.13 5.82
C GLN A 119 6.45 10.67 4.36
N CYS A 120 7.60 10.28 3.84
CA CYS A 120 7.67 9.62 2.54
C CYS A 120 8.59 8.40 2.59
N ARG A 121 8.43 7.53 1.62
CA ARG A 121 9.34 6.41 1.37
C ARG A 121 9.64 6.38 -0.11
N SER A 122 10.94 6.31 -0.48
CA SER A 122 11.33 6.23 -1.88
C SER A 122 10.84 7.45 -2.71
N GLY A 123 10.73 7.30 -4.01
CA GLY A 123 10.26 8.33 -4.95
C GLY A 123 9.65 7.74 -6.20
N GLU A 124 9.54 6.41 -6.29
CA GLU A 124 9.01 5.74 -7.47
C GLU A 124 7.48 5.72 -7.51
N TYR A 125 6.94 6.04 -8.68
CA TYR A 125 5.52 5.98 -8.98
C TYR A 125 5.28 5.24 -10.30
N ALA A 126 4.19 4.51 -10.37
CA ALA A 126 3.63 4.05 -11.62
C ALA A 126 2.48 4.96 -12.02
N VAL A 127 2.65 5.67 -13.13
CA VAL A 127 1.71 6.68 -13.63
C VAL A 127 1.29 6.32 -15.04
N ILE A 128 0.00 6.24 -15.29
CA ILE A 128 -0.58 5.88 -16.58
C ILE A 128 -1.29 7.09 -17.16
N ASN A 129 -0.87 7.54 -18.33
CA ASN A 129 -1.38 8.75 -18.98
C ASN A 129 -1.17 10.01 -18.12
N GLY A 130 -1.92 11.08 -18.37
CA GLY A 130 -1.79 12.34 -17.67
C GLY A 130 -0.78 13.30 -18.33
N LYS A 131 -0.79 14.55 -17.88
CA LYS A 131 0.03 15.64 -18.45
C LYS A 131 1.52 15.45 -18.17
N VAL A 132 1.84 14.85 -17.00
CA VAL A 132 3.23 14.56 -16.65
C VAL A 132 3.81 13.52 -17.60
N GLN A 133 3.10 12.43 -17.84
CA GLN A 133 3.54 11.40 -18.79
C GLN A 133 3.59 11.90 -20.23
N ALA A 134 2.74 12.88 -20.61
CA ALA A 134 2.77 13.52 -21.91
C ALA A 134 4.10 14.24 -22.18
N LYS A 135 4.79 14.74 -21.15
CA LYS A 135 6.13 15.37 -21.27
C LYS A 135 7.15 14.42 -21.90
N TRP A 136 6.97 13.11 -21.71
CA TRP A 136 7.83 12.04 -22.26
C TRP A 136 7.17 11.22 -23.36
N GLY A 137 6.01 11.68 -23.88
CA GLY A 137 5.26 10.98 -24.92
C GLY A 137 4.66 9.63 -24.47
N ARG A 138 4.32 9.49 -23.19
CA ARG A 138 3.83 8.26 -22.59
C ARG A 138 2.35 8.32 -22.17
N ASP A 139 1.57 9.19 -22.78
CA ASP A 139 0.17 9.46 -22.46
C ASP A 139 -0.82 8.83 -23.45
N THR A 140 -0.37 7.82 -24.19
CA THR A 140 -1.14 7.24 -25.30
C THR A 140 -1.73 5.86 -24.98
N TRP A 141 -1.78 5.47 -23.72
CA TRP A 141 -2.35 4.18 -23.33
C TRP A 141 -3.85 4.17 -23.55
N THR A 142 -4.34 3.19 -24.34
CA THR A 142 -5.76 2.96 -24.54
C THR A 142 -6.36 2.25 -23.32
N ARG A 143 -7.68 2.29 -23.22
CA ARG A 143 -8.39 1.56 -22.15
C ARG A 143 -8.07 0.07 -22.16
N GLU A 144 -7.99 -0.56 -23.32
CA GLU A 144 -7.67 -1.98 -23.47
C GLU A 144 -6.25 -2.28 -22.94
N GLN A 145 -5.26 -1.45 -23.30
CA GLN A 145 -3.90 -1.59 -22.78
C GLN A 145 -3.82 -1.40 -21.26
N ILE A 146 -4.62 -0.49 -20.71
CA ILE A 146 -4.70 -0.29 -19.25
C ILE A 146 -5.30 -1.52 -18.58
N ASP A 147 -6.37 -2.10 -19.15
CA ASP A 147 -6.97 -3.34 -18.65
C ASP A 147 -5.97 -4.51 -18.71
N ASP A 148 -5.12 -4.56 -19.73
CA ASP A 148 -4.01 -5.52 -19.83
C ASP A 148 -2.97 -5.37 -18.72
N ILE A 149 -2.62 -4.12 -18.35
CA ILE A 149 -1.74 -3.85 -17.20
C ILE A 149 -2.36 -4.40 -15.92
N ILE A 150 -3.66 -4.14 -15.70
CA ILE A 150 -4.38 -4.64 -14.53
C ILE A 150 -4.35 -6.17 -14.50
N ASP A 151 -4.61 -6.84 -15.62
CA ASP A 151 -4.60 -8.31 -15.72
C ASP A 151 -3.20 -8.87 -15.44
N SER A 152 -2.15 -8.22 -15.90
CA SER A 152 -0.78 -8.61 -15.59
C SER A 152 -0.50 -8.53 -14.08
N HIS A 153 -0.89 -7.44 -13.41
CA HIS A 153 -0.74 -7.32 -11.97
C HIS A 153 -1.53 -8.37 -11.19
N MET A 154 -2.73 -8.72 -11.67
CA MET A 154 -3.51 -9.80 -11.05
C MET A 154 -2.77 -11.14 -11.13
N VAL A 155 -2.18 -11.44 -12.27
CA VAL A 155 -1.40 -12.68 -12.45
C VAL A 155 -0.12 -12.67 -11.61
N GLU A 156 0.65 -11.59 -11.66
CA GLU A 156 1.91 -11.46 -10.92
C GLU A 156 1.73 -11.53 -9.41
N SER A 157 0.66 -10.92 -8.89
CA SER A 157 0.30 -11.02 -7.47
C SER A 157 -0.30 -12.38 -7.10
N THR A 158 -0.37 -13.34 -8.05
CA THR A 158 -1.07 -14.62 -7.86
C THR A 158 -2.52 -14.44 -7.38
N TYR A 159 -3.18 -13.41 -7.89
CA TYR A 159 -4.56 -13.01 -7.55
C TYR A 159 -4.76 -12.64 -6.07
N ARG A 160 -3.71 -12.28 -5.36
CA ARG A 160 -3.78 -11.84 -3.95
C ARG A 160 -4.12 -10.36 -3.78
N CYS A 161 -4.26 -9.60 -4.86
CA CYS A 161 -4.76 -8.22 -4.83
C CYS A 161 -6.19 -8.11 -5.36
N LYS A 162 -6.87 -7.01 -5.02
CA LYS A 162 -8.25 -6.77 -5.49
C LYS A 162 -8.24 -6.05 -6.83
N ARG A 163 -8.76 -6.71 -7.89
CA ARG A 163 -8.87 -6.13 -9.24
C ARG A 163 -9.58 -4.76 -9.25
N SER A 164 -10.62 -4.58 -8.44
CA SER A 164 -11.36 -3.32 -8.38
C SER A 164 -10.49 -2.14 -7.87
N ILE A 165 -9.56 -2.39 -6.95
CA ILE A 165 -8.61 -1.38 -6.46
C ILE A 165 -7.58 -1.09 -7.54
N MET A 166 -7.03 -2.12 -8.18
CA MET A 166 -6.08 -1.97 -9.30
C MET A 166 -6.69 -1.21 -10.47
N SER A 167 -7.95 -1.51 -10.82
CA SER A 167 -8.68 -0.80 -11.87
C SER A 167 -8.90 0.67 -11.51
N LYS A 168 -9.27 0.97 -10.26
CA LYS A 168 -9.45 2.34 -9.81
C LYS A 168 -8.14 3.14 -9.91
N TRP A 169 -7.03 2.53 -9.49
CA TRP A 169 -5.71 3.14 -9.66
C TRP A 169 -5.38 3.36 -11.13
N ALA A 170 -5.38 2.32 -11.94
CA ALA A 170 -4.87 2.36 -13.32
C ALA A 170 -5.62 3.35 -14.23
N HIS A 171 -6.94 3.50 -14.03
CA HIS A 171 -7.76 4.42 -14.82
C HIS A 171 -7.78 5.87 -14.30
N ASN A 172 -7.20 6.16 -13.14
CA ASN A 172 -7.29 7.50 -12.55
C ASN A 172 -5.91 8.08 -12.15
N ILE A 173 -4.85 7.26 -12.17
CA ILE A 173 -3.56 7.70 -11.63
C ILE A 173 -2.94 8.86 -12.41
N GLY A 174 -3.20 8.98 -13.71
CA GLY A 174 -2.69 10.09 -14.51
C GLY A 174 -3.16 11.45 -13.98
N ASP A 175 -4.46 11.63 -13.85
CA ASP A 175 -5.05 12.86 -13.33
C ASP A 175 -4.70 13.09 -11.86
N ALA A 176 -4.69 12.02 -11.05
CA ALA A 176 -4.33 12.10 -9.64
C ALA A 176 -2.86 12.52 -9.45
N PHE A 177 -1.97 12.02 -10.30
CA PHE A 177 -0.56 12.39 -10.25
C PHE A 177 -0.31 13.81 -10.75
N ASP A 178 -0.99 14.23 -11.79
CA ASP A 178 -0.94 15.63 -12.27
C ASP A 178 -1.36 16.60 -11.15
N TRP A 179 -2.46 16.30 -10.43
CA TRP A 179 -2.90 17.08 -9.27
C TRP A 179 -1.87 17.05 -8.13
N TRP A 180 -1.23 15.90 -7.89
CA TRP A 180 -0.23 15.74 -6.85
C TRP A 180 0.99 16.64 -7.08
N VAL A 181 1.57 16.61 -8.28
CA VAL A 181 2.76 17.38 -8.61
C VAL A 181 2.49 18.88 -8.78
N GLU A 182 1.25 19.28 -9.00
CA GLU A 182 0.83 20.69 -9.07
C GLU A 182 1.17 21.47 -7.79
N ALA A 183 1.24 20.80 -6.64
CA ALA A 183 1.64 21.42 -5.37
C ALA A 183 3.13 21.80 -5.32
N ASN A 184 3.96 21.24 -6.21
CA ASN A 184 5.39 21.48 -6.29
C ASN A 184 5.74 22.17 -7.63
N PRO A 185 5.52 23.49 -7.75
CA PRO A 185 5.70 24.22 -9.01
C PRO A 185 7.16 24.27 -9.47
N ASP A 186 8.10 24.11 -8.53
CA ASP A 186 9.54 24.16 -8.80
C ASP A 186 10.12 22.78 -9.16
N LEU A 187 9.28 21.76 -9.28
CA LEU A 187 9.71 20.41 -9.68
C LEU A 187 10.33 20.43 -11.07
N TYR A 188 11.59 20.06 -11.16
CA TYR A 188 12.30 19.96 -12.43
C TYR A 188 12.01 18.62 -13.11
N TYR A 189 11.66 18.67 -14.38
CA TYR A 189 11.36 17.46 -15.19
C TYR A 189 12.55 17.14 -16.09
N ALA A 190 13.32 16.11 -15.74
CA ALA A 190 14.41 15.64 -16.57
C ALA A 190 13.88 14.95 -17.84
N GLU A 191 14.54 15.15 -18.97
CA GLU A 191 14.12 14.54 -20.24
C GLU A 191 14.35 13.02 -20.25
N THR A 192 15.43 12.58 -19.62
CA THR A 192 15.82 11.16 -19.54
C THR A 192 16.46 10.84 -18.19
N THR A 193 16.63 9.56 -17.88
CA THR A 193 17.37 9.07 -16.69
C THR A 193 18.86 9.50 -16.68
N ARG A 194 19.37 10.00 -17.80
CA ARG A 194 20.78 10.41 -17.97
C ARG A 194 20.95 11.91 -18.19
N SER A 195 19.88 12.69 -18.07
CA SER A 195 19.94 14.14 -18.18
C SER A 195 20.85 14.72 -17.12
N ALA A 196 21.65 15.72 -17.47
CA ALA A 196 22.32 16.56 -16.50
C ALA A 196 21.27 17.37 -15.74
N ILE A 197 21.30 17.34 -14.43
CA ILE A 197 20.40 18.10 -13.58
C ILE A 197 21.10 19.39 -13.18
N PRO A 198 20.49 20.57 -13.36
CA PRO A 198 21.04 21.82 -12.82
C PRO A 198 21.21 21.75 -11.32
N ASP A 199 22.29 22.36 -10.79
CA ASP A 199 22.60 22.33 -9.36
C ASP A 199 21.45 22.86 -8.49
N GLU A 200 20.75 23.88 -8.97
CA GLU A 200 19.58 24.45 -8.28
C GLU A 200 18.38 23.52 -8.18
N ASN A 201 18.36 22.44 -8.97
CA ASN A 201 17.29 21.44 -8.98
C ASN A 201 17.75 20.09 -8.38
N ALA A 202 18.96 19.99 -7.85
CA ALA A 202 19.55 18.73 -7.43
C ALA A 202 18.70 17.98 -6.36
N ASP A 203 17.95 18.70 -5.56
CA ASP A 203 17.12 18.15 -4.48
C ASP A 203 15.61 18.09 -4.82
N ASN A 204 15.21 18.45 -6.04
CA ASN A 204 13.80 18.54 -6.41
C ASN A 204 13.57 18.29 -7.91
N PHE A 205 13.77 17.06 -8.33
CA PHE A 205 13.52 16.70 -9.73
C PHE A 205 12.85 15.34 -9.88
N ILE A 206 12.30 15.11 -11.07
CA ILE A 206 11.67 13.85 -11.45
C ILE A 206 12.26 13.36 -12.78
N ILE A 207 12.51 12.07 -12.86
CA ILE A 207 12.99 11.38 -14.04
C ILE A 207 11.98 10.35 -14.54
N PRO A 208 11.90 10.10 -15.85
CA PRO A 208 11.25 8.92 -16.38
C PRO A 208 12.17 7.73 -16.16
N ILE A 209 11.74 6.70 -15.41
CA ILE A 209 12.57 5.52 -15.21
C ILE A 209 12.49 4.62 -16.43
N PHE A 210 13.66 4.27 -16.93
CA PHE A 210 13.84 3.24 -17.94
C PHE A 210 14.79 2.18 -17.37
N TYR A 211 14.23 1.12 -16.85
CA TYR A 211 15.04 -0.07 -16.59
C TYR A 211 15.63 -0.58 -17.90
N PRO A 212 16.76 -1.28 -17.86
CA PRO A 212 17.34 -1.85 -19.06
C PRO A 212 16.34 -2.85 -19.66
N LEU A 213 15.62 -2.37 -20.66
CA LEU A 213 14.70 -3.19 -21.45
C LEU A 213 15.46 -3.97 -22.49
N PRO A 214 14.94 -5.09 -23.00
CA PRO A 214 15.51 -5.77 -24.16
C PRO A 214 15.73 -4.80 -25.31
N GLU A 215 16.82 -4.97 -26.08
CA GLU A 215 17.27 -4.02 -27.11
C GLU A 215 16.17 -3.64 -28.12
N HIS A 216 15.23 -4.54 -28.37
CA HIS A 216 14.15 -4.36 -29.34
C HIS A 216 12.78 -4.16 -28.71
N TYR A 217 12.71 -3.91 -27.41
CA TYR A 217 11.43 -3.75 -26.72
C TYR A 217 10.69 -2.51 -27.17
N ASP A 218 9.51 -2.74 -27.78
CA ASP A 218 8.56 -1.66 -28.11
C ASP A 218 7.43 -1.64 -27.08
N TRP A 219 7.52 -0.77 -26.10
CA TRP A 219 6.56 -0.61 -25.03
C TRP A 219 5.12 -0.30 -25.52
N LYS A 220 4.95 0.14 -26.77
CA LYS A 220 3.63 0.39 -27.37
C LYS A 220 2.99 -0.88 -27.93
N GLN A 221 3.77 -1.90 -28.21
CA GLN A 221 3.34 -3.14 -28.85
C GLN A 221 3.52 -4.36 -27.94
N GLU A 222 4.48 -4.31 -27.04
CA GLU A 222 4.89 -5.43 -26.23
C GLU A 222 4.50 -5.22 -24.76
N ARG A 223 4.28 -6.34 -24.07
CA ARG A 223 3.76 -6.38 -22.72
C ARG A 223 4.88 -6.37 -21.68
N PHE A 224 5.27 -5.18 -21.23
CA PHE A 224 6.10 -5.00 -20.05
C PHE A 224 5.43 -3.91 -19.19
N PRO A 225 4.39 -4.27 -18.42
CA PRO A 225 3.39 -3.32 -17.96
C PRO A 225 3.92 -2.24 -17.00
N CYS A 226 4.98 -2.51 -16.28
CA CYS A 226 5.44 -1.57 -15.24
C CYS A 226 6.39 -0.48 -15.76
N TYR A 227 7.31 -0.83 -16.67
CA TYR A 227 8.41 0.06 -17.04
C TYR A 227 8.00 1.35 -17.75
N PRO A 228 7.10 1.33 -18.75
CA PRO A 228 6.74 2.58 -19.44
C PRO A 228 5.93 3.55 -18.58
N THR A 229 5.45 3.10 -17.43
CA THR A 229 4.65 3.91 -16.51
C THR A 229 5.47 4.50 -15.38
N SER A 230 6.69 4.01 -15.14
CA SER A 230 7.49 4.40 -13.98
C SER A 230 8.10 5.79 -14.12
N VAL A 231 8.00 6.55 -13.04
CA VAL A 231 8.69 7.83 -12.82
C VAL A 231 9.29 7.83 -11.43
N GLU A 232 10.33 8.62 -11.20
CA GLU A 232 10.98 8.67 -9.91
C GLU A 232 11.34 10.10 -9.51
N PHE A 233 10.94 10.51 -8.31
CA PHE A 233 11.43 11.72 -7.67
C PHE A 233 12.83 11.50 -7.13
N LYS A 234 13.69 12.48 -7.27
CA LYS A 234 15.08 12.46 -6.80
C LYS A 234 15.39 13.70 -5.93
N PRO A 235 16.14 13.51 -4.85
CA PRO A 235 16.65 12.24 -4.30
C PRO A 235 15.56 11.33 -3.76
N ASP A 236 14.41 11.88 -3.41
CA ASP A 236 13.18 11.22 -3.00
C ASP A 236 11.98 12.18 -3.19
N GLN A 237 10.83 11.86 -2.67
CA GLN A 237 9.60 12.65 -2.90
C GLN A 237 9.25 13.63 -1.76
N HIS A 238 10.10 13.82 -0.74
CA HIS A 238 9.74 14.58 0.46
C HIS A 238 9.30 16.02 0.13
N VAL A 239 10.00 16.72 -0.78
CA VAL A 239 9.65 18.09 -1.19
C VAL A 239 8.21 18.18 -1.70
N THR A 240 7.80 17.20 -2.52
CA THR A 240 6.44 17.18 -3.07
C THR A 240 5.40 16.78 -2.01
N VAL A 241 5.74 15.88 -1.08
CA VAL A 241 4.85 15.51 0.03
C VAL A 241 4.63 16.70 0.97
N GLU A 242 5.70 17.40 1.34
CA GLU A 242 5.63 18.61 2.16
C GLU A 242 4.85 19.73 1.48
N ALA A 243 5.08 19.96 0.18
CA ALA A 243 4.34 20.95 -0.60
C ALA A 243 2.83 20.67 -0.62
N ASN A 244 2.43 19.41 -0.76
CA ASN A 244 1.03 19.00 -0.69
C ASN A 244 0.42 19.21 0.69
N MET A 245 1.15 18.88 1.77
CA MET A 245 0.67 19.14 3.12
C MET A 245 0.58 20.66 3.38
N GLN A 246 1.56 21.43 2.96
CA GLN A 246 1.52 22.88 3.10
C GLN A 246 0.33 23.49 2.34
N LYS A 247 0.09 23.06 1.11
CA LYS A 247 -1.09 23.47 0.32
C LYS A 247 -2.40 23.14 1.02
N ALA A 248 -2.49 21.99 1.68
CA ALA A 248 -3.64 21.64 2.50
C ALA A 248 -3.80 22.57 3.71
N VAL A 249 -2.71 22.84 4.44
CA VAL A 249 -2.70 23.76 5.60
C VAL A 249 -3.06 25.18 5.21
N ASP A 250 -2.58 25.66 4.07
CA ASP A 250 -2.84 27.02 3.56
C ASP A 250 -4.32 27.30 3.26
N THR A 251 -5.15 26.25 3.12
CA THR A 251 -6.61 26.42 3.04
C THR A 251 -7.21 26.96 4.35
N GLY A 252 -6.51 26.83 5.47
CA GLY A 252 -7.00 27.13 6.82
C GLY A 252 -7.92 26.03 7.40
N ASN A 253 -8.14 24.94 6.68
CA ASN A 253 -9.04 23.86 7.08
C ASN A 253 -8.33 22.65 7.72
N VAL A 254 -7.00 22.64 7.81
CA VAL A 254 -6.22 21.51 8.33
C VAL A 254 -5.53 21.89 9.63
N GLN A 255 -5.70 21.05 10.66
CA GLN A 255 -4.88 21.07 11.88
C GLN A 255 -3.99 19.81 11.87
N THR A 256 -2.69 20.01 12.05
CA THR A 256 -1.71 18.90 12.12
C THR A 256 -1.32 18.62 13.56
N PHE A 257 -1.18 17.34 13.89
CA PHE A 257 -0.75 16.82 15.19
C PHE A 257 0.38 15.82 14.94
N TYR A 258 1.61 16.33 14.96
CA TYR A 258 2.83 15.52 14.80
C TYR A 258 3.31 15.00 16.16
N GLY A 259 4.04 13.88 16.17
CA GLY A 259 4.42 13.19 17.40
C GLY A 259 3.24 12.59 18.15
N CYS A 260 2.12 12.34 17.46
CA CYS A 260 0.87 11.88 18.06
C CYS A 260 0.49 10.49 17.58
N PHE A 261 0.44 9.55 18.50
CA PHE A 261 0.11 8.14 18.25
C PHE A 261 -1.39 7.93 18.40
N VAL A 262 -2.07 7.57 17.31
CA VAL A 262 -3.49 7.19 17.39
C VAL A 262 -3.57 5.78 17.95
N GLU A 263 -4.19 5.64 19.12
CA GLU A 263 -4.22 4.39 19.85
C GLU A 263 -5.61 3.74 19.90
N LYS A 264 -6.68 4.51 19.69
CA LYS A 264 -8.05 3.99 19.73
C LYS A 264 -8.98 4.77 18.81
N LEU A 265 -9.91 4.07 18.16
CA LEU A 265 -11.02 4.66 17.43
C LEU A 265 -12.25 4.80 18.34
N ILE A 266 -13.05 5.83 18.13
CA ILE A 266 -14.31 6.05 18.83
C ILE A 266 -15.43 5.53 17.96
N MET A 267 -16.13 4.52 18.47
CA MET A 267 -17.26 3.92 17.78
C MET A 267 -18.59 4.33 18.43
N ASP A 268 -19.55 4.73 17.62
CA ASP A 268 -20.93 4.99 18.03
C ASP A 268 -21.90 4.25 17.10
N ASN A 269 -22.68 3.32 17.65
CA ASN A 269 -23.68 2.54 16.91
C ASN A 269 -23.13 1.90 15.61
N GLY A 270 -21.90 1.37 15.65
CA GLY A 270 -21.25 0.73 14.48
C GLY A 270 -20.63 1.70 13.48
N ARG A 271 -20.62 3.00 13.78
CA ARG A 271 -19.94 4.03 12.98
C ARG A 271 -18.71 4.55 13.73
N CYS A 272 -17.60 4.72 13.01
CA CYS A 272 -16.44 5.42 13.54
C CYS A 272 -16.70 6.93 13.52
N VAL A 273 -16.68 7.55 14.70
CA VAL A 273 -17.01 8.97 14.89
C VAL A 273 -15.84 9.78 15.45
N GLY A 274 -14.65 9.18 15.57
CA GLY A 274 -13.48 9.89 16.07
C GLY A 274 -12.37 8.95 16.50
N LEU A 275 -11.43 9.50 17.25
CA LEU A 275 -10.26 8.79 17.74
C LEU A 275 -9.67 9.41 19.01
N TYR A 276 -8.79 8.67 19.67
CA TYR A 276 -7.88 9.15 20.70
C TYR A 276 -6.45 9.02 20.19
N ALA A 277 -5.69 10.11 20.31
CA ALA A 277 -4.26 10.16 19.99
C ALA A 277 -3.46 10.56 21.22
N ARG A 278 -2.42 9.80 21.55
CA ARG A 278 -1.47 10.13 22.60
C ARG A 278 -0.40 11.08 22.05
N ASP A 279 -0.20 12.20 22.68
CA ASP A 279 0.94 13.09 22.43
C ASP A 279 2.18 12.49 23.11
N ALA A 280 3.21 12.17 22.35
CA ALA A 280 4.43 11.54 22.86
C ALA A 280 5.22 12.47 23.81
N ALA A 281 5.13 13.78 23.64
CA ALA A 281 5.88 14.73 24.46
C ALA A 281 5.29 14.87 25.87
N THR A 282 3.97 14.77 26.00
CA THR A 282 3.27 14.99 27.28
C THR A 282 2.70 13.70 27.89
N GLY A 283 2.45 12.68 27.08
CA GLY A 283 1.73 11.48 27.46
C GLY A 283 0.23 11.69 27.67
N GLU A 284 -0.28 12.88 27.35
CA GLU A 284 -1.70 13.22 27.42
C GLU A 284 -2.43 12.83 26.12
N TYR A 285 -3.76 12.74 26.18
CA TYR A 285 -4.56 12.41 25.02
C TYR A 285 -5.23 13.62 24.37
N ILE A 286 -5.30 13.57 23.06
CA ILE A 286 -6.15 14.40 22.22
C ILE A 286 -7.34 13.52 21.80
N LYS A 287 -8.55 13.96 22.16
CA LYS A 287 -9.79 13.38 21.64
C LYS A 287 -10.19 14.13 20.37
N CYS A 288 -10.37 13.41 19.28
CA CYS A 288 -10.84 14.00 18.03
C CYS A 288 -12.23 13.44 17.68
N ASN A 289 -13.22 14.31 17.59
CA ASN A 289 -14.53 13.98 17.06
C ASN A 289 -14.52 14.26 15.55
N ALA A 290 -14.91 13.29 14.73
CA ALA A 290 -14.91 13.37 13.28
C ALA A 290 -16.31 13.12 12.74
N SER A 291 -17.02 14.19 12.39
CA SER A 291 -18.44 14.12 12.03
C SER A 291 -18.74 13.27 10.80
N LYS A 292 -17.79 13.21 9.85
CA LYS A 292 -17.89 12.39 8.63
C LYS A 292 -17.16 11.06 8.72
N GLY A 293 -16.11 10.96 9.55
CA GLY A 293 -15.40 9.71 9.81
C GLY A 293 -13.88 9.86 9.89
N VAL A 294 -13.19 8.72 9.92
CA VAL A 294 -11.75 8.62 10.05
C VAL A 294 -11.17 7.93 8.80
N ILE A 295 -10.09 8.48 8.26
CA ILE A 295 -9.30 7.87 7.18
C ILE A 295 -8.03 7.27 7.81
N LEU A 296 -7.85 5.96 7.66
CA LEU A 296 -6.66 5.24 8.08
C LEU A 296 -5.67 5.15 6.90
N SER A 297 -4.55 5.84 7.00
CA SER A 297 -3.48 5.92 6.00
C SER A 297 -2.09 5.65 6.60
N THR A 298 -2.03 4.66 7.48
CA THR A 298 -0.89 4.36 8.36
C THR A 298 0.20 3.50 7.72
N GLY A 299 0.11 3.24 6.42
CA GLY A 299 1.06 2.41 5.70
C GLY A 299 0.88 0.91 5.94
N ASP A 300 1.97 0.17 5.77
CA ASP A 300 2.02 -1.28 5.84
C ASP A 300 2.49 -1.81 7.21
N TYR A 301 2.78 -3.12 7.28
CA TYR A 301 3.27 -3.81 8.49
C TYR A 301 4.63 -4.50 8.27
N SER A 302 5.43 -4.00 7.36
CA SER A 302 6.72 -4.62 6.97
C SER A 302 7.76 -4.68 8.10
N GLN A 303 7.56 -3.96 9.20
CA GLN A 303 8.38 -4.01 10.40
C GLN A 303 7.71 -4.78 11.57
N ASN A 304 6.50 -5.29 11.37
CA ASN A 304 5.80 -6.10 12.36
C ASN A 304 5.97 -7.58 12.07
N THR A 305 6.93 -8.21 12.76
CA THR A 305 7.25 -9.64 12.56
C THR A 305 6.05 -10.56 12.83
N LYS A 306 5.18 -10.22 13.78
CA LYS A 306 3.97 -11.02 14.08
C LYS A 306 2.98 -11.00 12.93
N MET A 307 2.73 -9.81 12.36
CA MET A 307 1.87 -9.66 11.19
C MET A 307 2.48 -10.31 9.95
N LEU A 308 3.79 -10.16 9.74
CA LEU A 308 4.49 -10.83 8.64
C LEU A 308 4.38 -12.36 8.75
N LYS A 309 4.60 -12.94 9.92
CA LYS A 309 4.42 -14.39 10.14
C LYS A 309 2.99 -14.86 9.84
N HIS A 310 2.00 -14.03 10.16
CA HIS A 310 0.59 -14.38 9.97
C HIS A 310 0.14 -14.23 8.52
N PHE A 311 0.44 -13.09 7.87
CA PHE A 311 -0.09 -12.74 6.54
C PHE A 311 0.84 -13.09 5.37
N CYS A 312 2.15 -13.04 5.59
CA CYS A 312 3.18 -13.21 4.57
C CYS A 312 4.35 -14.05 5.11
N PRO A 313 4.12 -15.29 5.56
CA PRO A 313 5.16 -16.13 6.19
C PRO A 313 6.38 -16.32 5.28
N GLU A 314 6.20 -16.29 3.97
CA GLU A 314 7.28 -16.38 2.99
C GLU A 314 8.33 -15.29 3.14
N VAL A 315 7.99 -14.12 3.66
CA VAL A 315 8.94 -13.02 3.93
C VAL A 315 9.90 -13.44 5.05
N ILE A 316 9.38 -14.06 6.11
CA ILE A 316 10.17 -14.52 7.25
C ILE A 316 10.99 -15.77 6.88
N GLU A 317 10.36 -16.75 6.23
CA GLU A 317 10.99 -18.01 5.84
C GLU A 317 12.17 -17.82 4.87
N ASN A 318 12.11 -16.81 4.01
CA ASN A 318 13.17 -16.48 3.07
C ASN A 318 14.08 -15.35 3.55
N ASN A 319 13.96 -14.92 4.81
CA ASN A 319 14.79 -13.86 5.42
C ASN A 319 14.84 -12.58 4.57
N ILE A 320 13.68 -12.17 4.03
CA ILE A 320 13.57 -10.95 3.24
C ILE A 320 13.59 -9.75 4.18
N GLN A 321 14.42 -8.77 3.87
CA GLN A 321 14.60 -7.56 4.67
C GLN A 321 13.72 -6.43 4.15
N CYS A 322 13.13 -5.64 5.06
CA CYS A 322 12.55 -4.36 4.70
C CYS A 322 13.64 -3.28 4.69
N LEU A 323 13.84 -2.63 3.56
CA LEU A 323 14.94 -1.68 3.35
C LEU A 323 14.53 -0.23 3.56
N PHE A 324 13.27 0.12 3.30
CA PHE A 324 12.80 1.49 3.35
C PHE A 324 11.86 1.68 4.53
N THR A 325 12.39 2.21 5.61
CA THR A 325 11.64 2.43 6.85
C THR A 325 11.86 3.85 7.35
N ASN A 326 10.79 4.43 7.88
CA ASN A 326 10.85 5.66 8.65
C ASN A 326 10.84 5.34 10.14
N VAL A 327 11.12 6.32 10.96
CA VAL A 327 11.04 6.22 12.41
C VAL A 327 10.06 7.26 12.96
N ASP A 328 9.39 6.91 14.05
CA ASP A 328 8.56 7.82 14.80
C ASP A 328 9.39 8.66 15.79
N VAL A 329 8.75 9.56 16.51
CA VAL A 329 9.44 10.43 17.48
C VAL A 329 9.99 9.69 18.69
N GLU A 330 9.58 8.44 18.92
CA GLU A 330 10.12 7.56 19.97
C GLU A 330 11.27 6.66 19.44
N GLY A 331 11.62 6.78 18.14
CA GLY A 331 12.72 6.04 17.51
C GLY A 331 12.35 4.64 17.04
N ASN A 332 11.06 4.29 16.99
CA ASN A 332 10.61 3.00 16.48
C ASN A 332 10.31 3.09 14.97
N PHE A 333 10.46 1.97 14.27
CA PHE A 333 10.05 1.89 12.87
C PHE A 333 8.54 2.09 12.71
N THR A 334 8.15 2.91 11.72
CA THR A 334 6.74 3.33 11.56
C THR A 334 5.81 2.26 11.02
N ASN A 335 6.30 1.30 10.25
CA ASN A 335 5.50 0.32 9.51
C ASN A 335 5.10 -0.88 10.39
N GLN A 336 4.21 -0.65 11.35
CA GLN A 336 3.79 -1.63 12.35
C GLN A 336 2.40 -2.22 12.11
N GLY A 337 1.65 -1.70 11.11
CA GLY A 337 0.28 -2.15 10.84
C GLY A 337 -0.77 -1.53 11.75
N ASP A 338 -0.49 -0.38 12.35
CA ASP A 338 -1.35 0.29 13.33
C ASP A 338 -2.79 0.47 12.82
N GLY A 339 -2.96 0.90 11.56
CA GLY A 339 -4.30 1.10 10.99
C GLY A 339 -5.06 -0.20 10.75
N ILE A 340 -4.36 -1.32 10.54
CA ILE A 340 -5.00 -2.63 10.45
C ILE A 340 -5.52 -3.03 11.83
N GLN A 341 -4.71 -2.88 12.88
CA GLN A 341 -5.12 -3.18 14.25
C GLN A 341 -6.30 -2.28 14.69
N LEU A 342 -6.18 -0.96 14.51
CA LEU A 342 -7.25 0.00 14.80
C LEU A 342 -8.55 -0.36 14.09
N GLY A 343 -8.47 -0.69 12.80
CA GLY A 343 -9.64 -1.09 12.01
C GLY A 343 -10.27 -2.39 12.52
N MET A 344 -9.47 -3.40 12.85
CA MET A 344 -9.93 -4.67 13.35
C MET A 344 -10.62 -4.55 14.72
N TRP A 345 -10.05 -3.76 15.63
CA TRP A 345 -10.67 -3.48 16.93
C TRP A 345 -12.01 -2.73 16.77
N ALA A 346 -12.11 -1.88 15.76
CA ALA A 346 -13.36 -1.19 15.41
C ALA A 346 -14.37 -2.07 14.64
N GLY A 347 -14.08 -3.36 14.41
CA GLY A 347 -14.97 -4.30 13.73
C GLY A 347 -14.81 -4.37 12.21
N ALA A 348 -13.76 -3.79 11.65
CA ALA A 348 -13.44 -3.96 10.24
C ALA A 348 -12.91 -5.38 9.95
N GLN A 349 -12.86 -5.72 8.67
CA GLN A 349 -12.30 -6.99 8.19
C GLN A 349 -11.00 -6.74 7.45
N VAL A 350 -10.03 -7.61 7.67
CA VAL A 350 -8.77 -7.63 6.92
C VAL A 350 -8.84 -8.70 5.81
N GLN A 351 -8.22 -8.41 4.68
CA GLN A 351 -8.05 -9.40 3.62
C GLN A 351 -7.23 -10.60 4.15
N GLN A 352 -7.68 -11.81 3.88
CA GLN A 352 -7.03 -13.03 4.41
C GLN A 352 -5.77 -13.42 3.62
N SER A 353 -5.69 -13.04 2.36
CA SER A 353 -4.55 -13.36 1.50
C SER A 353 -3.83 -12.08 1.12
N HIS A 354 -2.62 -11.90 1.60
CA HIS A 354 -1.78 -10.75 1.31
C HIS A 354 -0.70 -11.12 0.29
N ALA A 355 -0.36 -10.17 -0.59
CA ALA A 355 0.76 -10.27 -1.49
C ALA A 355 1.87 -9.35 -0.97
N PRO A 356 3.03 -9.87 -0.53
CA PRO A 356 4.15 -9.01 -0.21
C PRO A 356 4.66 -8.35 -1.49
N MET A 357 4.91 -7.04 -1.43
CA MET A 357 5.63 -6.36 -2.48
C MET A 357 7.12 -6.54 -2.24
N ILE A 358 7.78 -7.25 -3.15
CA ILE A 358 9.22 -7.48 -3.10
C ILE A 358 9.86 -6.63 -4.18
N HIS A 359 10.71 -5.70 -3.77
CA HIS A 359 11.47 -4.87 -4.66
C HIS A 359 12.85 -5.45 -4.89
N HIS A 360 13.16 -5.82 -6.12
CA HIS A 360 14.48 -6.30 -6.49
C HIS A 360 15.43 -5.13 -6.70
N MET A 361 16.33 -4.94 -5.75
CA MET A 361 17.40 -3.94 -5.84
C MET A 361 18.66 -4.58 -6.44
N GLY A 362 18.59 -4.98 -7.71
CA GLY A 362 19.70 -5.64 -8.39
C GLY A 362 19.83 -7.12 -8.08
N GLY A 363 20.45 -7.88 -8.97
CA GLY A 363 20.54 -9.34 -8.92
C GLY A 363 21.72 -9.92 -8.18
N GLY A 364 22.36 -9.22 -7.25
CA GLY A 364 23.56 -9.67 -6.56
C GLY A 364 23.30 -10.24 -5.17
N ALA A 365 23.95 -11.33 -4.83
CA ALA A 365 23.89 -11.92 -3.49
C ALA A 365 24.58 -11.06 -2.42
N ASP A 366 25.37 -10.08 -2.82
CA ASP A 366 26.11 -9.18 -1.93
C ASP A 366 25.84 -7.73 -2.32
N LEU A 367 24.67 -7.24 -1.97
CA LEU A 367 24.27 -5.85 -2.19
C LEU A 367 24.97 -4.87 -1.25
N ALA A 368 25.52 -5.35 -0.13
CA ALA A 368 26.14 -4.50 0.89
C ALA A 368 27.37 -3.74 0.40
N GLY A 369 28.01 -4.21 -0.69
CA GLY A 369 29.18 -3.56 -1.27
C GLY A 369 28.94 -2.77 -2.56
N VAL A 370 27.73 -2.82 -3.13
CA VAL A 370 27.51 -2.35 -4.51
C VAL A 370 26.83 -0.99 -4.56
N GLY A 371 26.28 -0.50 -3.45
CA GLY A 371 25.61 0.81 -3.41
C GLY A 371 24.53 0.94 -4.50
N VAL A 372 23.83 -0.15 -4.80
CA VAL A 372 22.78 -0.16 -5.81
C VAL A 372 21.58 0.57 -5.23
N MET A 373 21.52 1.83 -5.55
CA MET A 373 20.26 2.56 -5.47
C MET A 373 19.58 2.38 -6.83
N GLY A 374 18.42 1.75 -6.83
CA GLY A 374 17.61 1.60 -8.03
C GLY A 374 17.10 2.93 -8.54
#